data_3b39aa7a60729bf749d4f32c23c72478
#
_entry.id   3b39aa7a60729bf749d4f32c23c72478
#
_cell.length_a   1.000
_cell.length_b   1.000
_cell.length_c   1.000
_cell.angle_alpha   90.00
_cell.angle_beta   90.00
_cell.angle_gamma   90.00
#
_symmetry.space_group_name_H-M   'P 1'
#
loop_
_entity.id
_entity.type
_entity.pdbx_description
1 polymer ?
#
loop_
_entity_poly.entity_id
_entity_poly.type
_entity_poly.pdbx_seq_one_letter_code
_entity_poly.pdbx_strand_id
1 'polypeptide(L)'
;MHIIYFLQAQIAKLLLSIYKMAGLRVGSWLGGQLGRILGKVARERHIAAANLKQALPHLSDGEQKQILDKCWLQLGRVVGEFPHMEKIAREAETRVQIEGAQHVEAALPNGGPAMFVSGHFSNWELMMLGIQRLVGKTGSLYRRANNPYMEKWIIDQRSAFMPVQIPKGSDGARVMIDLLKNDTSLGVLVDQMLGRGDPIDFFGRATKAPSASIKLARRFDIPVIPTVIRRREDGPDKTHFVQHFFPAIHVPKTENMQQDIDIAMRQVYDLLEQWITERPEEWFWQHNRWK
;
A
#
# COMPACT_ATOMS: atom_id res chain seq x y z
N MET A 1 25.35 16.53 -6.06
CA MET A 1 24.19 15.67 -5.78
C MET A 1 23.94 15.51 -4.27
N HIS A 2 24.93 15.19 -3.43
CA HIS A 2 24.75 15.03 -1.97
C HIS A 2 24.19 16.26 -1.25
N ILE A 3 24.67 17.48 -1.58
CA ILE A 3 24.19 18.73 -0.95
C ILE A 3 22.71 18.97 -1.26
N ILE A 4 22.27 18.72 -2.48
CA ILE A 4 20.85 18.88 -2.87
C ILE A 4 19.98 17.91 -2.09
N TYR A 5 20.35 16.63 -1.99
CA TYR A 5 19.62 15.65 -1.19
C TYR A 5 19.59 16.00 0.29
N PHE A 6 20.70 16.52 0.82
CA PHE A 6 20.75 16.98 2.21
C PHE A 6 19.77 18.14 2.43
N LEU A 7 19.81 19.19 1.61
CA LEU A 7 18.90 20.33 1.73
C LEU A 7 17.43 19.92 1.57
N GLN A 8 17.12 19.06 0.58
CA GLN A 8 15.78 18.49 0.42
C GLN A 8 15.31 17.75 1.67
N ALA A 9 16.19 16.94 2.28
CA ALA A 9 15.86 16.22 3.50
C ALA A 9 15.62 17.17 4.68
N GLN A 10 16.40 18.26 4.83
CA GLN A 10 16.17 19.24 5.90
C GLN A 10 14.83 19.96 5.72
N ILE A 11 14.48 20.37 4.51
CA ILE A 11 13.19 21.01 4.20
C ILE A 11 12.04 20.02 4.50
N ALA A 12 12.16 18.77 4.05
CA ALA A 12 11.17 17.74 4.33
C ALA A 12 10.99 17.49 5.83
N LYS A 13 12.09 17.35 6.58
CA LYS A 13 12.06 17.14 8.04
C LYS A 13 11.46 18.34 8.77
N LEU A 14 11.76 19.57 8.34
CA LEU A 14 11.14 20.78 8.90
C LEU A 14 9.62 20.78 8.69
N LEU A 15 9.16 20.48 7.48
CA LEU A 15 7.73 20.38 7.17
C LEU A 15 7.04 19.29 8.01
N LEU A 16 7.65 18.11 8.10
CA LEU A 16 7.15 16.99 8.90
C LEU A 16 7.14 17.32 10.40
N SER A 17 8.11 18.11 10.90
CA SER A 17 8.12 18.59 12.27
C SER A 17 6.97 19.58 12.54
N ILE A 18 6.65 20.45 11.59
CA ILE A 18 5.49 21.33 11.67
C ILE A 18 4.19 20.51 11.75
N TYR A 19 4.03 19.48 10.92
CA TYR A 19 2.88 18.57 11.02
C TYR A 19 2.81 17.87 12.36
N LYS A 20 3.96 17.39 12.88
CA LYS A 20 4.03 16.74 14.19
C LYS A 20 3.59 17.67 15.33
N MET A 21 4.06 18.92 15.33
CA MET A 21 3.67 19.92 16.34
C MET A 21 2.19 20.31 16.24
N ALA A 22 1.64 20.37 15.04
CA ALA A 22 0.22 20.70 14.81
C ALA A 22 -0.75 19.59 15.29
N GLY A 23 -0.25 18.39 15.55
CA GLY A 23 -1.06 17.22 15.91
C GLY A 23 -1.67 16.52 14.70
N LEU A 24 -2.09 15.25 14.89
CA LEU A 24 -2.49 14.35 13.82
C LEU A 24 -3.61 14.92 12.92
N ARG A 25 -4.67 15.44 13.51
CA ARG A 25 -5.83 15.98 12.77
C ARG A 25 -5.44 17.17 11.89
N VAL A 26 -4.76 18.15 12.49
CA VAL A 26 -4.33 19.36 11.78
C VAL A 26 -3.22 19.05 10.79
N GLY A 27 -2.25 18.20 11.14
CA GLY A 27 -1.19 17.74 10.26
C GLY A 27 -1.73 17.02 9.01
N SER A 28 -2.70 16.13 9.18
CA SER A 28 -3.41 15.46 8.08
C SER A 28 -4.12 16.49 7.17
N TRP A 29 -4.83 17.45 7.76
CA TRP A 29 -5.53 18.50 6.99
C TRP A 29 -4.55 19.38 6.22
N LEU A 30 -3.52 19.92 6.89
CA LEU A 30 -2.48 20.76 6.26
C LEU A 30 -1.77 20.00 5.14
N GLY A 31 -1.37 18.76 5.39
CA GLY A 31 -0.76 17.89 4.39
C GLY A 31 -1.67 17.71 3.18
N GLY A 32 -2.96 17.45 3.42
CA GLY A 32 -3.96 17.31 2.37
C GLY A 32 -4.10 18.58 1.51
N GLN A 33 -4.21 19.78 2.12
CA GLN A 33 -4.31 21.02 1.37
C GLN A 33 -3.03 21.30 0.55
N LEU A 34 -1.85 21.08 1.14
CA LEU A 34 -0.59 21.21 0.44
C LEU A 34 -0.48 20.23 -0.73
N GLY A 35 -0.84 18.96 -0.52
CA GLY A 35 -0.86 17.95 -1.58
C GLY A 35 -1.77 18.35 -2.75
N ARG A 36 -2.96 18.86 -2.45
CA ARG A 36 -3.92 19.36 -3.44
C ARG A 36 -3.38 20.54 -4.24
N ILE A 37 -2.65 21.48 -3.60
CA ILE A 37 -2.02 22.63 -4.27
C ILE A 37 -0.87 22.13 -5.15
N LEU A 38 0.05 21.34 -4.60
CA LEU A 38 1.22 20.83 -5.32
C LEU A 38 0.83 19.92 -6.48
N GLY A 39 -0.25 19.17 -6.35
CA GLY A 39 -0.79 18.31 -7.40
C GLY A 39 -1.15 19.06 -8.69
N LYS A 40 -1.45 20.35 -8.61
CA LYS A 40 -1.75 21.18 -9.79
C LYS A 40 -0.52 21.46 -10.66
N VAL A 41 0.68 21.44 -10.06
CA VAL A 41 1.95 21.75 -10.72
C VAL A 41 2.91 20.55 -10.78
N ALA A 42 2.58 19.46 -10.11
CA ALA A 42 3.41 18.26 -10.09
C ALA A 42 3.52 17.63 -11.49
N ARG A 43 4.71 17.16 -11.84
CA ARG A 43 4.96 16.47 -13.11
C ARG A 43 4.09 15.22 -13.26
N GLU A 44 3.88 14.50 -12.18
CA GLU A 44 3.12 13.26 -12.10
C GLU A 44 1.61 13.41 -12.35
N ARG A 45 1.10 14.65 -12.38
CA ARG A 45 -0.31 14.93 -12.69
C ARG A 45 -0.73 14.39 -14.05
N HIS A 46 0.16 14.48 -15.06
CA HIS A 46 -0.13 13.99 -16.41
C HIS A 46 -0.17 12.46 -16.44
N ILE A 47 0.70 11.81 -15.67
CA ILE A 47 0.69 10.34 -15.52
C ILE A 47 -0.62 9.91 -14.86
N ALA A 48 -1.00 10.55 -13.76
CA ALA A 48 -2.23 10.23 -13.04
C ALA A 48 -3.48 10.43 -13.91
N ALA A 49 -3.53 11.52 -14.68
CA ALA A 49 -4.64 11.78 -15.60
C ALA A 49 -4.73 10.74 -16.73
N ALA A 50 -3.59 10.39 -17.34
CA ALA A 50 -3.53 9.37 -18.36
C ALA A 50 -3.96 8.00 -17.84
N ASN A 51 -3.48 7.60 -16.67
CA ASN A 51 -3.84 6.35 -16.03
C ASN A 51 -5.34 6.28 -15.72
N LEU A 52 -5.89 7.32 -15.09
CA LEU A 52 -7.32 7.38 -14.74
C LEU A 52 -8.21 7.30 -15.99
N LYS A 53 -7.88 8.10 -17.02
CA LYS A 53 -8.62 8.09 -18.28
C LYS A 53 -8.60 6.71 -18.98
N GLN A 54 -7.47 6.01 -18.85
CA GLN A 54 -7.31 4.69 -19.47
C GLN A 54 -8.06 3.60 -18.69
N ALA A 55 -8.04 3.66 -17.35
CA ALA A 55 -8.69 2.66 -16.51
C ALA A 55 -10.21 2.86 -16.44
N LEU A 56 -10.68 4.11 -16.38
CA LEU A 56 -12.09 4.46 -16.23
C LEU A 56 -12.55 5.41 -17.35
N PRO A 57 -12.58 4.95 -18.62
CA PRO A 57 -12.84 5.80 -19.79
C PRO A 57 -14.28 6.32 -19.85
N HIS A 58 -15.20 5.75 -19.08
CA HIS A 58 -16.60 6.16 -19.02
C HIS A 58 -16.82 7.45 -18.19
N LEU A 59 -15.82 7.87 -17.41
CA LEU A 59 -15.89 9.08 -16.59
C LEU A 59 -15.72 10.33 -17.47
N SER A 60 -16.55 11.35 -17.23
CA SER A 60 -16.39 12.67 -17.83
C SER A 60 -15.10 13.35 -17.38
N ASP A 61 -14.62 14.33 -18.16
CA ASP A 61 -13.43 15.13 -17.78
C ASP A 61 -13.61 15.85 -16.45
N GLY A 62 -14.86 16.25 -16.12
CA GLY A 62 -15.20 16.87 -14.84
C GLY A 62 -15.03 15.93 -13.66
N GLU A 63 -15.52 14.69 -13.77
CA GLU A 63 -15.39 13.64 -12.76
C GLU A 63 -13.92 13.24 -12.59
N GLN A 64 -13.19 13.04 -13.69
CA GLN A 64 -11.77 12.72 -13.64
C GLN A 64 -10.98 13.80 -12.90
N LYS A 65 -11.25 15.09 -13.16
CA LYS A 65 -10.61 16.21 -12.48
C LYS A 65 -10.91 16.20 -10.97
N GLN A 66 -12.15 15.93 -10.57
CA GLN A 66 -12.53 15.84 -9.15
C GLN A 66 -11.85 14.66 -8.44
N ILE A 67 -11.79 13.49 -9.07
CA ILE A 67 -11.10 12.31 -8.56
C ILE A 67 -9.61 12.63 -8.35
N LEU A 68 -8.94 13.20 -9.35
CA LEU A 68 -7.52 13.56 -9.25
C LEU A 68 -7.25 14.61 -8.17
N ASP A 69 -8.12 15.61 -8.01
CA ASP A 69 -7.99 16.61 -6.94
C ASP A 69 -8.08 15.96 -5.55
N LYS A 70 -9.04 15.05 -5.35
CA LYS A 70 -9.17 14.25 -4.12
C LYS A 70 -7.97 13.31 -3.92
N CYS A 71 -7.46 12.70 -4.99
CA CYS A 71 -6.30 11.81 -4.95
C CYS A 71 -5.04 12.54 -4.44
N TRP A 72 -4.75 13.73 -4.94
CA TRP A 72 -3.66 14.57 -4.45
C TRP A 72 -3.87 15.03 -3.00
N LEU A 73 -5.12 15.33 -2.62
CA LEU A 73 -5.47 15.62 -1.24
C LEU A 73 -5.18 14.41 -0.33
N GLN A 74 -5.57 13.19 -0.75
CA GLN A 74 -5.31 11.98 0.03
C GLN A 74 -3.81 11.69 0.17
N LEU A 75 -3.03 11.82 -0.91
CA LEU A 75 -1.59 11.65 -0.86
C LEU A 75 -0.93 12.66 0.10
N GLY A 76 -1.38 13.91 0.07
CA GLY A 76 -0.92 14.93 1.00
C GLY A 76 -1.27 14.60 2.47
N ARG A 77 -2.46 14.02 2.73
CA ARG A 77 -2.84 13.54 4.06
C ARG A 77 -1.90 12.44 4.56
N VAL A 78 -1.55 11.47 3.72
CA VAL A 78 -0.57 10.42 4.06
C VAL A 78 0.73 11.05 4.54
N VAL A 79 1.25 12.06 3.82
CA VAL A 79 2.47 12.79 4.22
C VAL A 79 2.28 13.52 5.55
N GLY A 80 1.14 14.17 5.76
CA GLY A 80 0.83 14.89 7.01
C GLY A 80 0.61 13.97 8.22
N GLU A 81 0.18 12.74 7.98
CA GLU A 81 -0.04 11.69 8.99
C GLU A 81 1.25 10.95 9.36
N PHE A 82 2.22 10.93 8.45
CA PHE A 82 3.44 10.13 8.60
C PHE A 82 4.23 10.41 9.90
N PRO A 83 4.40 11.66 10.39
CA PRO A 83 5.06 11.95 11.66
C PRO A 83 4.30 11.45 12.89
N HIS A 84 3.07 10.98 12.71
CA HIS A 84 2.18 10.55 13.79
C HIS A 84 1.98 9.02 13.81
N MET A 85 2.77 8.25 13.05
CA MET A 85 2.62 6.79 12.94
C MET A 85 2.63 6.09 14.29
N GLU A 86 3.51 6.48 15.21
CA GLU A 86 3.55 5.95 16.57
C GLU A 86 2.26 6.22 17.35
N LYS A 87 1.68 7.42 17.22
CA LYS A 87 0.40 7.74 17.84
C LYS A 87 -0.73 6.91 17.25
N ILE A 88 -0.78 6.79 15.92
CA ILE A 88 -1.80 5.98 15.23
C ILE A 88 -1.68 4.51 15.64
N ALA A 89 -0.46 3.99 15.78
CA ALA A 89 -0.23 2.62 16.23
C ALA A 89 -0.71 2.38 17.67
N ARG A 90 -0.45 3.31 18.60
CA ARG A 90 -0.95 3.22 19.98
C ARG A 90 -2.49 3.31 20.08
N GLU A 91 -3.11 4.06 19.17
CA GLU A 91 -4.56 4.26 19.10
C GLU A 91 -5.21 3.34 18.04
N ALA A 92 -4.52 2.27 17.61
CA ALA A 92 -4.96 1.45 16.47
C ALA A 92 -6.35 0.83 16.65
N GLU A 93 -6.71 0.43 17.87
CA GLU A 93 -8.03 -0.18 18.15
C GLU A 93 -9.19 0.78 17.87
N THR A 94 -9.00 2.07 18.13
CA THR A 94 -10.03 3.09 17.89
C THR A 94 -9.94 3.72 16.50
N ARG A 95 -8.73 3.76 15.91
CA ARG A 95 -8.48 4.42 14.62
C ARG A 95 -8.57 3.51 13.41
N VAL A 96 -8.28 2.22 13.57
CA VAL A 96 -8.31 1.26 12.48
C VAL A 96 -9.30 0.15 12.83
N GLN A 97 -10.51 0.31 12.36
CA GLN A 97 -11.54 -0.73 12.43
C GLN A 97 -11.11 -1.89 11.53
N ILE A 98 -11.27 -3.13 12.00
CA ILE A 98 -11.03 -4.33 11.21
C ILE A 98 -12.37 -4.91 10.80
N GLU A 99 -12.51 -5.21 9.51
CA GLU A 99 -13.64 -5.93 8.94
C GLU A 99 -13.15 -7.16 8.18
N GLY A 100 -13.90 -8.25 8.24
CA GLY A 100 -13.51 -9.51 7.59
C GLY A 100 -12.44 -10.32 8.34
N ALA A 101 -12.24 -10.09 9.64
CA ALA A 101 -11.29 -10.87 10.46
C ALA A 101 -11.54 -12.39 10.37
N GLN A 102 -12.81 -12.81 10.24
CA GLN A 102 -13.20 -14.21 10.06
C GLN A 102 -12.56 -14.88 8.84
N HIS A 103 -12.20 -14.12 7.80
CA HIS A 103 -11.50 -14.66 6.63
C HIS A 103 -10.04 -15.02 6.94
N VAL A 104 -9.41 -14.25 7.83
CA VAL A 104 -8.05 -14.54 8.30
C VAL A 104 -8.07 -15.76 9.22
N GLU A 105 -9.01 -15.81 10.16
CA GLU A 105 -9.21 -16.94 11.08
C GLU A 105 -9.50 -18.23 10.33
N ALA A 106 -10.38 -18.20 9.33
CA ALA A 106 -10.70 -19.36 8.49
C ALA A 106 -9.51 -19.83 7.65
N ALA A 107 -8.66 -18.89 7.19
CA ALA A 107 -7.47 -19.23 6.41
C ALA A 107 -6.31 -19.79 7.26
N LEU A 108 -6.29 -19.46 8.55
CA LEU A 108 -5.22 -19.82 9.49
C LEU A 108 -5.77 -20.47 10.77
N PRO A 109 -6.54 -21.57 10.68
CA PRO A 109 -7.22 -22.16 11.83
C PRO A 109 -6.25 -22.68 12.91
N ASN A 110 -5.03 -23.01 12.52
CA ASN A 110 -3.96 -23.48 13.42
C ASN A 110 -2.81 -22.46 13.55
N GLY A 111 -3.04 -21.20 13.15
CA GLY A 111 -1.97 -20.23 13.00
C GLY A 111 -1.10 -20.48 11.76
N GLY A 112 0.12 -19.95 11.76
CA GLY A 112 1.06 -20.07 10.65
C GLY A 112 1.13 -18.80 9.81
N PRO A 113 2.03 -18.75 8.81
CA PRO A 113 2.24 -17.58 8.00
C PRO A 113 1.21 -17.44 6.88
N ALA A 114 0.92 -16.20 6.49
CA ALA A 114 0.14 -15.86 5.30
C ALA A 114 0.85 -14.80 4.47
N MET A 115 0.47 -14.69 3.21
CA MET A 115 0.85 -13.61 2.31
C MET A 115 -0.29 -12.61 2.19
N PHE A 116 -0.20 -11.47 2.85
CA PHE A 116 -1.18 -10.39 2.70
C PHE A 116 -0.82 -9.53 1.50
N VAL A 117 -1.78 -9.30 0.60
CA VAL A 117 -1.59 -8.52 -0.62
C VAL A 117 -2.55 -7.35 -0.67
N SER A 118 -2.06 -6.19 -1.14
CA SER A 118 -2.84 -4.97 -1.28
C SER A 118 -2.29 -4.09 -2.41
N GLY A 119 -2.90 -2.91 -2.56
CA GLY A 119 -2.40 -1.82 -3.39
C GLY A 119 -2.16 -0.54 -2.57
N HIS A 120 -1.69 0.51 -3.23
CA HIS A 120 -1.46 1.82 -2.62
C HIS A 120 -2.78 2.60 -2.51
N PHE A 121 -3.62 2.20 -1.54
CA PHE A 121 -4.92 2.83 -1.26
C PHE A 121 -4.86 3.68 0.00
N SER A 122 -5.53 4.83 -0.01
CA SER A 122 -5.72 5.68 1.15
C SER A 122 -4.41 5.92 1.92
N ASN A 123 -4.31 5.56 3.21
CA ASN A 123 -3.04 5.51 3.93
C ASN A 123 -2.52 4.07 4.02
N TRP A 124 -1.95 3.58 2.92
CA TRP A 124 -1.39 2.23 2.82
C TRP A 124 -0.28 1.91 3.83
N GLU A 125 0.36 2.94 4.41
CA GLU A 125 1.37 2.76 5.45
C GLU A 125 0.79 2.05 6.68
N LEU A 126 -0.51 2.22 6.95
CA LEU A 126 -1.20 1.63 8.10
C LEU A 126 -1.66 0.19 7.87
N MET A 127 -1.50 -0.36 6.66
CA MET A 127 -1.96 -1.73 6.33
C MET A 127 -1.43 -2.78 7.31
N MET A 128 -0.18 -2.64 7.74
CA MET A 128 0.44 -3.60 8.64
C MET A 128 -0.13 -3.59 10.06
N LEU A 129 -0.80 -2.50 10.49
CA LEU A 129 -1.42 -2.42 11.82
C LEU A 129 -2.51 -3.47 12.02
N GLY A 130 -3.44 -3.57 11.07
CA GLY A 130 -4.52 -4.56 11.16
C GLY A 130 -3.99 -5.98 10.99
N ILE A 131 -3.04 -6.20 10.07
CA ILE A 131 -2.42 -7.52 9.88
C ILE A 131 -1.73 -7.97 11.17
N GLN A 132 -0.91 -7.11 11.79
CA GLN A 132 -0.19 -7.44 13.02
C GLN A 132 -1.14 -7.76 14.19
N ARG A 133 -2.28 -7.05 14.28
CA ARG A 133 -3.30 -7.31 15.31
C ARG A 133 -3.94 -8.70 15.17
N LEU A 134 -4.05 -9.23 13.94
CA LEU A 134 -4.66 -10.54 13.68
C LEU A 134 -3.68 -11.70 13.76
N VAL A 135 -2.43 -11.51 13.28
CA VAL A 135 -1.49 -12.64 13.16
C VAL A 135 -0.19 -12.47 13.95
N GLY A 136 0.02 -11.34 14.61
CA GLY A 136 1.17 -11.09 15.49
C GLY A 136 2.48 -10.87 14.73
N LYS A 137 3.16 -11.94 14.29
CA LYS A 137 4.46 -11.84 13.61
C LYS A 137 4.32 -11.41 12.15
N THR A 138 4.86 -10.24 11.81
CA THR A 138 4.72 -9.67 10.47
C THR A 138 5.99 -9.03 9.94
N GLY A 139 6.15 -9.04 8.62
CA GLY A 139 7.16 -8.28 7.89
C GLY A 139 6.57 -7.64 6.63
N SER A 140 7.12 -6.53 6.20
CA SER A 140 6.63 -5.84 5.00
C SER A 140 7.75 -5.46 4.04
N LEU A 141 7.47 -5.63 2.75
CA LEU A 141 8.37 -5.21 1.69
C LEU A 141 8.28 -3.70 1.51
N TYR A 142 9.43 -3.04 1.44
CA TYR A 142 9.48 -1.62 1.15
C TYR A 142 10.53 -1.27 0.08
N ARG A 143 10.33 -0.16 -0.59
CA ARG A 143 11.33 0.43 -1.47
C ARG A 143 12.14 1.46 -0.69
N ARG A 144 13.46 1.38 -0.77
CA ARG A 144 14.35 2.39 -0.18
C ARG A 144 14.02 3.79 -0.72
N ALA A 145 14.12 4.78 0.15
CA ALA A 145 13.90 6.17 -0.24
C ALA A 145 14.94 6.61 -1.28
N ASN A 146 14.50 7.41 -2.26
CA ASN A 146 15.43 7.98 -3.24
C ASN A 146 16.45 8.91 -2.59
N ASN A 147 16.08 9.56 -1.48
CA ASN A 147 16.95 10.43 -0.71
C ASN A 147 17.49 9.66 0.51
N PRO A 148 18.80 9.33 0.56
CA PRO A 148 19.38 8.51 1.62
C PRO A 148 19.31 9.17 3.01
N TYR A 149 19.23 10.51 3.08
CA TYR A 149 19.07 11.24 4.35
C TYR A 149 17.67 11.12 4.96
N MET A 150 16.69 10.65 4.18
CA MET A 150 15.32 10.35 4.64
C MET A 150 15.12 8.89 5.01
N GLU A 151 15.94 7.98 4.53
CA GLU A 151 15.78 6.52 4.68
C GLU A 151 15.62 6.12 6.15
N LYS A 152 16.61 6.45 6.97
CA LYS A 152 16.59 6.12 8.40
C LYS A 152 15.35 6.70 9.09
N TRP A 153 15.02 7.94 8.82
CA TRP A 153 13.86 8.59 9.43
C TRP A 153 12.54 7.88 9.06
N ILE A 154 12.38 7.47 7.81
CA ILE A 154 11.20 6.72 7.34
C ILE A 154 11.11 5.36 8.04
N ILE A 155 12.24 4.63 8.13
CA ILE A 155 12.31 3.33 8.80
C ILE A 155 11.93 3.48 10.28
N ASP A 156 12.47 4.49 10.96
CA ASP A 156 12.21 4.77 12.38
C ASP A 156 10.70 5.06 12.62
N GLN A 157 10.04 5.83 11.72
CA GLN A 157 8.60 6.10 11.85
C GLN A 157 7.74 4.83 11.69
N ARG A 158 8.14 3.90 10.83
CA ARG A 158 7.42 2.64 10.58
C ARG A 158 7.66 1.59 11.66
N SER A 159 8.76 1.68 12.42
CA SER A 159 9.15 0.65 13.39
C SER A 159 8.13 0.41 14.50
N ALA A 160 7.26 1.38 14.79
CA ALA A 160 6.21 1.26 15.79
C ALA A 160 5.15 0.16 15.47
N PHE A 161 4.99 -0.23 14.21
CA PHE A 161 3.99 -1.20 13.75
C PHE A 161 4.48 -2.10 12.61
N MET A 162 5.70 -1.91 12.18
CA MET A 162 6.35 -2.67 11.11
C MET A 162 7.74 -3.07 11.59
N PRO A 163 7.81 -4.05 12.52
CA PRO A 163 9.07 -4.41 13.18
C PRO A 163 10.10 -4.96 12.19
N VAL A 164 9.65 -5.66 11.14
CA VAL A 164 10.51 -6.21 10.10
C VAL A 164 10.23 -5.52 8.77
N GLN A 165 11.16 -4.65 8.36
CA GLN A 165 11.10 -3.92 7.10
C GLN A 165 12.10 -4.52 6.12
N ILE A 166 11.60 -5.08 5.01
CA ILE A 166 12.38 -5.86 4.04
C ILE A 166 12.65 -4.96 2.81
N PRO A 167 13.88 -4.57 2.53
CA PRO A 167 14.19 -3.78 1.34
C PRO A 167 13.99 -4.61 0.06
N LYS A 168 13.37 -4.02 -0.96
CA LYS A 168 13.24 -4.65 -2.28
C LYS A 168 14.62 -4.93 -2.88
N GLY A 169 14.81 -6.13 -3.45
CA GLY A 169 16.06 -6.57 -4.08
C GLY A 169 16.31 -8.06 -3.86
N SER A 170 17.48 -8.56 -4.32
CA SER A 170 17.89 -9.97 -4.17
C SER A 170 17.95 -10.42 -2.71
N ASP A 171 18.49 -9.56 -1.85
CA ASP A 171 18.60 -9.85 -0.41
C ASP A 171 17.23 -9.90 0.26
N GLY A 172 16.28 -9.04 -0.17
CA GLY A 172 14.92 -9.07 0.32
C GLY A 172 14.19 -10.38 0.04
N ALA A 173 14.44 -11.02 -1.12
CA ALA A 173 13.84 -12.31 -1.43
C ALA A 173 14.30 -13.41 -0.46
N ARG A 174 15.59 -13.42 -0.09
CA ARG A 174 16.12 -14.36 0.91
C ARG A 174 15.51 -14.13 2.27
N VAL A 175 15.44 -12.87 2.71
CA VAL A 175 14.81 -12.49 3.99
C VAL A 175 13.34 -12.91 4.04
N MET A 176 12.57 -12.71 2.96
CA MET A 176 11.18 -13.18 2.91
C MET A 176 11.06 -14.69 3.10
N ILE A 177 11.93 -15.48 2.45
CA ILE A 177 11.95 -16.95 2.61
C ILE A 177 12.23 -17.34 4.05
N ASP A 178 13.23 -16.71 4.70
CA ASP A 178 13.61 -17.02 6.07
C ASP A 178 12.50 -16.63 7.07
N LEU A 179 11.81 -15.51 6.84
CA LEU A 179 10.67 -15.09 7.66
C LEU A 179 9.49 -16.07 7.55
N LEU A 180 9.14 -16.50 6.33
CA LEU A 180 8.07 -17.48 6.12
C LEU A 180 8.38 -18.82 6.80
N LYS A 181 9.64 -19.28 6.78
CA LYS A 181 10.07 -20.48 7.49
C LYS A 181 9.98 -20.36 9.02
N ASN A 182 9.96 -19.14 9.54
CA ASN A 182 9.84 -18.82 10.97
C ASN A 182 8.42 -18.30 11.33
N ASP A 183 7.41 -18.77 10.60
CA ASP A 183 5.99 -18.48 10.84
C ASP A 183 5.67 -16.96 10.88
N THR A 184 6.38 -16.17 10.07
CA THR A 184 6.16 -14.74 9.96
C THR A 184 5.37 -14.41 8.70
N SER A 185 4.21 -13.82 8.86
CA SER A 185 3.37 -13.36 7.75
C SER A 185 3.98 -12.15 7.04
N LEU A 186 3.73 -12.03 5.74
CA LEU A 186 4.29 -10.94 4.94
C LEU A 186 3.18 -10.07 4.33
N GLY A 187 3.37 -8.74 4.39
CA GLY A 187 2.51 -7.76 3.72
C GLY A 187 3.21 -7.15 2.50
N VAL A 188 2.55 -7.17 1.34
CA VAL A 188 3.12 -6.72 0.07
C VAL A 188 2.11 -5.89 -0.72
N LEU A 189 2.56 -4.74 -1.23
CA LEU A 189 1.79 -3.97 -2.22
C LEU A 189 2.17 -4.42 -3.63
N VAL A 190 1.18 -4.89 -4.40
CA VAL A 190 1.39 -5.57 -5.69
C VAL A 190 0.90 -4.78 -6.90
N ASP A 191 0.33 -3.61 -6.71
CA ASP A 191 -0.34 -2.80 -7.73
C ASP A 191 0.60 -1.97 -8.63
N GLN A 192 1.89 -1.86 -8.33
CA GLN A 192 2.83 -1.11 -9.14
C GLN A 192 3.45 -1.97 -10.25
N MET A 193 3.69 -1.35 -11.42
CA MET A 193 4.37 -2.01 -12.52
C MET A 193 5.81 -2.36 -12.14
N LEU A 194 6.23 -3.59 -12.49
CA LEU A 194 7.58 -4.07 -12.32
C LEU A 194 8.11 -4.56 -13.68
N GLY A 195 9.17 -3.95 -14.20
CA GLY A 195 9.71 -4.28 -15.53
C GLY A 195 10.12 -5.75 -15.70
N ARG A 196 10.50 -6.43 -14.61
CA ARG A 196 10.81 -7.89 -14.57
C ARG A 196 9.65 -8.72 -13.99
N GLY A 197 8.43 -8.14 -13.88
CA GLY A 197 7.23 -8.83 -13.43
C GLY A 197 6.64 -9.74 -14.48
N ASP A 198 5.69 -10.57 -14.07
CA ASP A 198 4.93 -11.43 -14.97
C ASP A 198 3.85 -10.61 -15.71
N PRO A 199 3.49 -11.00 -16.94
CA PRO A 199 2.42 -10.36 -17.70
C PRO A 199 1.08 -10.46 -16.93
N ILE A 200 0.30 -9.40 -16.97
CA ILE A 200 -1.06 -9.36 -16.42
C ILE A 200 -1.90 -8.38 -17.22
N ASP A 201 -3.17 -8.68 -17.38
CA ASP A 201 -4.15 -7.69 -17.81
C ASP A 201 -4.62 -6.88 -16.60
N PHE A 202 -4.69 -5.56 -16.73
CA PHE A 202 -5.17 -4.66 -15.68
C PHE A 202 -6.00 -3.55 -16.31
N PHE A 203 -7.29 -3.52 -16.03
CA PHE A 203 -8.28 -2.69 -16.71
C PHE A 203 -8.29 -2.91 -18.24
N GLY A 204 -8.27 -4.17 -18.68
CA GLY A 204 -8.27 -4.52 -20.10
C GLY A 204 -6.99 -4.16 -20.85
N ARG A 205 -5.88 -3.91 -20.15
CA ARG A 205 -4.60 -3.51 -20.75
C ARG A 205 -3.45 -4.36 -20.23
N ALA A 206 -2.68 -4.89 -21.15
CA ALA A 206 -1.49 -5.67 -20.83
C ALA A 206 -0.44 -4.82 -20.12
N THR A 207 0.08 -5.34 -19.02
CA THR A 207 1.16 -4.73 -18.23
C THR A 207 1.97 -5.81 -17.52
N LYS A 208 2.87 -5.44 -16.62
CA LYS A 208 3.66 -6.38 -15.83
C LYS A 208 3.46 -6.14 -14.33
N ALA A 209 3.37 -7.21 -13.57
CA ALA A 209 3.06 -7.21 -12.14
C ALA A 209 4.11 -7.96 -11.31
N PRO A 210 4.36 -7.55 -10.06
CA PRO A 210 5.21 -8.29 -9.15
C PRO A 210 4.51 -9.57 -8.67
N SER A 211 4.94 -10.73 -9.14
CA SER A 211 4.38 -12.05 -8.80
C SER A 211 5.14 -12.80 -7.70
N ALA A 212 6.23 -12.22 -7.19
CA ALA A 212 7.10 -12.92 -6.24
C ALA A 212 6.35 -13.37 -4.96
N SER A 213 5.39 -12.58 -4.48
CA SER A 213 4.54 -12.94 -3.33
C SER A 213 3.69 -14.19 -3.61
N ILE A 214 3.09 -14.27 -4.81
CA ILE A 214 2.27 -15.42 -5.22
C ILE A 214 3.14 -16.66 -5.43
N LYS A 215 4.34 -16.50 -6.03
CA LYS A 215 5.32 -17.59 -6.19
C LYS A 215 5.76 -18.15 -4.83
N LEU A 216 5.97 -17.29 -3.84
CA LEU A 216 6.31 -17.70 -2.48
C LEU A 216 5.11 -18.37 -1.79
N ALA A 217 3.91 -17.83 -1.92
CA ALA A 217 2.71 -18.44 -1.36
C ALA A 217 2.50 -19.85 -1.90
N ARG A 218 2.63 -20.07 -3.22
CA ARG A 218 2.60 -21.41 -3.83
C ARG A 218 3.68 -22.34 -3.28
N ARG A 219 4.93 -21.83 -3.18
CA ARG A 219 6.08 -22.63 -2.71
C ARG A 219 5.90 -23.11 -1.28
N PHE A 220 5.42 -22.25 -0.39
CA PHE A 220 5.26 -22.54 1.03
C PHE A 220 3.89 -23.11 1.40
N ASP A 221 2.98 -23.20 0.42
CA ASP A 221 1.60 -23.66 0.64
C ASP A 221 0.83 -22.83 1.65
N ILE A 222 1.00 -21.53 1.57
CA ILE A 222 0.37 -20.57 2.47
C ILE A 222 -0.73 -19.78 1.74
N PRO A 223 -1.78 -19.35 2.46
CA PRO A 223 -2.84 -18.56 1.86
C PRO A 223 -2.36 -17.17 1.45
N VAL A 224 -2.90 -16.66 0.35
CA VAL A 224 -2.82 -15.25 -0.05
C VAL A 224 -4.09 -14.57 0.42
N ILE A 225 -3.97 -13.60 1.33
CA ILE A 225 -5.11 -12.89 1.91
C ILE A 225 -5.14 -11.46 1.37
N PRO A 226 -6.10 -11.13 0.50
CA PRO A 226 -6.26 -9.77 0.01
C PRO A 226 -6.78 -8.87 1.13
N THR A 227 -6.25 -7.65 1.21
CA THR A 227 -6.70 -6.64 2.17
C THR A 227 -6.63 -5.25 1.58
N VAL A 228 -7.53 -4.36 1.96
CA VAL A 228 -7.51 -2.95 1.58
C VAL A 228 -7.78 -2.07 2.78
N ILE A 229 -7.03 -1.00 2.92
CA ILE A 229 -7.29 0.02 3.93
C ILE A 229 -7.94 1.23 3.29
N ARG A 230 -9.02 1.74 3.90
CA ARG A 230 -9.80 2.87 3.42
C ARG A 230 -9.96 3.91 4.51
N ARG A 231 -10.02 5.18 4.12
CA ARG A 231 -10.32 6.25 5.08
C ARG A 231 -11.82 6.28 5.36
N ARG A 232 -12.19 6.34 6.62
CA ARG A 232 -13.61 6.47 7.02
C ARG A 232 -14.13 7.87 6.70
N GLU A 233 -15.31 7.92 6.08
CA GLU A 233 -15.99 9.17 5.77
C GLU A 233 -16.82 9.68 6.95
N ASP A 234 -17.39 8.75 7.71
CA ASP A 234 -18.25 8.95 8.87
C ASP A 234 -17.49 9.11 10.19
N GLY A 235 -16.15 9.05 10.16
CA GLY A 235 -15.32 9.21 11.35
C GLY A 235 -15.36 10.65 11.91
N PRO A 236 -15.05 10.82 13.21
CA PRO A 236 -15.07 12.11 13.89
C PRO A 236 -14.10 13.13 13.28
N ASP A 237 -13.10 12.63 12.61
CA ASP A 237 -12.17 13.37 11.76
C ASP A 237 -11.69 12.45 10.63
N LYS A 238 -10.96 12.99 9.67
CA LYS A 238 -10.48 12.21 8.54
C LYS A 238 -9.17 11.42 8.85
N THR A 239 -8.93 11.05 10.12
CA THR A 239 -7.78 10.24 10.57
C THR A 239 -8.18 8.88 11.15
N HIS A 240 -9.37 8.41 10.78
CA HIS A 240 -9.88 7.08 11.09
C HIS A 240 -10.00 6.25 9.81
N PHE A 241 -9.78 4.95 9.95
CA PHE A 241 -9.68 4.03 8.83
C PHE A 241 -10.48 2.77 9.10
N VAL A 242 -10.82 2.07 8.03
CA VAL A 242 -11.29 0.70 8.07
C VAL A 242 -10.36 -0.15 7.21
N GLN A 243 -9.94 -1.28 7.73
CA GLN A 243 -9.17 -2.27 6.99
C GLN A 243 -10.03 -3.50 6.76
N HIS A 244 -10.30 -3.80 5.49
CA HIS A 244 -11.07 -4.95 5.07
C HIS A 244 -10.14 -6.10 4.71
N PHE A 245 -10.46 -7.30 5.19
CA PHE A 245 -9.83 -8.55 4.82
C PHE A 245 -10.81 -9.38 4.01
N PHE A 246 -10.35 -10.00 2.94
CA PHE A 246 -11.17 -10.77 2.01
C PHE A 246 -10.86 -12.26 2.11
N PRO A 247 -11.72 -13.14 1.57
CA PRO A 247 -11.46 -14.58 1.54
C PRO A 247 -10.08 -14.89 0.96
N ALA A 248 -9.42 -15.87 1.55
CA ALA A 248 -8.10 -16.28 1.10
C ALA A 248 -8.11 -16.89 -0.29
N ILE A 249 -7.12 -16.56 -1.08
CA ILE A 249 -6.82 -17.14 -2.38
C ILE A 249 -5.77 -18.23 -2.14
N HIS A 250 -6.11 -19.48 -2.44
CA HIS A 250 -5.17 -20.60 -2.42
C HIS A 250 -4.57 -20.77 -3.81
N VAL A 251 -3.24 -20.65 -3.90
CA VAL A 251 -2.55 -20.81 -5.19
C VAL A 251 -2.53 -22.29 -5.56
N PRO A 252 -3.08 -22.70 -6.72
CA PRO A 252 -3.05 -24.09 -7.14
C PRO A 252 -1.64 -24.67 -7.18
N LYS A 253 -1.50 -25.98 -7.03
CA LYS A 253 -0.24 -26.71 -7.11
C LYS A 253 -0.31 -27.82 -8.16
N THR A 254 -0.59 -27.45 -9.40
CA THR A 254 -0.57 -28.35 -10.55
C THR A 254 0.85 -28.51 -11.09
N GLU A 255 1.02 -29.31 -12.14
CA GLU A 255 2.28 -29.42 -12.86
C GLU A 255 2.66 -28.15 -13.63
N ASN A 256 1.66 -27.31 -13.96
CA ASN A 256 1.89 -26.03 -14.64
C ASN A 256 1.97 -24.86 -13.65
N MET A 257 3.15 -24.66 -13.08
CA MET A 257 3.43 -23.60 -12.12
C MET A 257 3.04 -22.20 -12.64
N GLN A 258 3.29 -21.90 -13.91
CA GLN A 258 2.99 -20.58 -14.45
C GLN A 258 1.48 -20.33 -14.49
N GLN A 259 0.71 -21.30 -14.93
CA GLN A 259 -0.75 -21.22 -14.94
C GLN A 259 -1.33 -21.06 -13.52
N ASP A 260 -0.78 -21.75 -12.53
CA ASP A 260 -1.19 -21.62 -11.12
C ASP A 260 -1.00 -20.18 -10.61
N ILE A 261 0.15 -19.59 -10.96
CA ILE A 261 0.48 -18.20 -10.61
C ILE A 261 -0.45 -17.22 -11.32
N ASP A 262 -0.70 -17.43 -12.62
CA ASP A 262 -1.53 -16.54 -13.44
C ASP A 262 -3.00 -16.52 -12.92
N ILE A 263 -3.52 -17.68 -12.52
CA ILE A 263 -4.86 -17.81 -11.92
C ILE A 263 -4.95 -16.97 -10.63
N ALA A 264 -4.01 -17.17 -9.71
CA ALA A 264 -4.02 -16.44 -8.43
C ALA A 264 -3.76 -14.93 -8.62
N MET A 265 -2.85 -14.58 -9.52
CA MET A 265 -2.60 -13.17 -9.88
C MET A 265 -3.86 -12.50 -10.44
N ARG A 266 -4.62 -13.20 -11.32
CA ARG A 266 -5.86 -12.64 -11.88
C ARG A 266 -6.87 -12.34 -10.78
N GLN A 267 -7.09 -13.26 -9.85
CA GLN A 267 -8.00 -13.05 -8.72
C GLN A 267 -7.60 -11.83 -7.86
N VAL A 268 -6.31 -11.66 -7.59
CA VAL A 268 -5.81 -10.47 -6.86
C VAL A 268 -6.07 -9.19 -7.65
N TYR A 269 -5.84 -9.21 -8.97
CA TYR A 269 -6.01 -8.03 -9.82
C TYR A 269 -7.48 -7.70 -10.08
N ASP A 270 -8.38 -8.69 -10.11
CA ASP A 270 -9.83 -8.47 -10.15
C ASP A 270 -10.29 -7.67 -8.92
N LEU A 271 -9.80 -8.04 -7.73
CA LEU A 271 -10.08 -7.29 -6.50
C LEU A 271 -9.50 -5.87 -6.53
N LEU A 272 -8.26 -5.68 -7.03
CA LEU A 272 -7.68 -4.35 -7.17
C LEU A 272 -8.51 -3.47 -8.12
N GLU A 273 -8.95 -4.01 -9.27
CA GLU A 273 -9.81 -3.30 -10.22
C GLU A 273 -11.15 -2.91 -9.58
N GLN A 274 -11.77 -3.83 -8.83
CA GLN A 274 -12.99 -3.57 -8.09
C GLN A 274 -12.78 -2.42 -7.10
N TRP A 275 -11.77 -2.51 -6.23
CA TRP A 275 -11.50 -1.50 -5.20
C TRP A 275 -11.19 -0.12 -5.78
N ILE A 276 -10.46 -0.07 -6.90
CA ILE A 276 -10.16 1.18 -7.62
C ILE A 276 -11.43 1.76 -8.21
N THR A 277 -12.29 0.94 -8.80
CA THR A 277 -13.56 1.39 -9.41
C THR A 277 -14.53 1.93 -8.36
N GLU A 278 -14.61 1.29 -7.19
CA GLU A 278 -15.47 1.71 -6.08
C GLU A 278 -15.06 3.07 -5.50
N ARG A 279 -13.75 3.29 -5.29
CA ARG A 279 -13.22 4.51 -4.67
C ARG A 279 -11.93 4.97 -5.37
N PRO A 280 -12.04 5.48 -6.61
CA PRO A 280 -10.89 5.81 -7.44
C PRO A 280 -10.01 6.92 -6.85
N GLU A 281 -10.56 7.81 -6.03
CA GLU A 281 -9.80 8.88 -5.35
C GLU A 281 -8.85 8.37 -4.28
N GLU A 282 -8.94 7.12 -3.84
CA GLU A 282 -8.06 6.56 -2.83
C GLU A 282 -6.84 5.85 -3.40
N TRP A 283 -6.82 5.51 -4.69
CA TRP A 283 -5.69 4.82 -5.29
C TRP A 283 -4.58 5.78 -5.75
N PHE A 284 -3.33 5.29 -5.73
CA PHE A 284 -2.13 6.04 -6.10
C PHE A 284 -1.93 6.07 -7.62
N TRP A 285 -2.63 6.98 -8.32
CA TRP A 285 -2.59 7.14 -9.79
C TRP A 285 -1.25 7.66 -10.33
N GLN A 286 -0.38 8.24 -9.52
CA GLN A 286 0.85 8.92 -9.90
C GLN A 286 1.96 7.96 -10.36
N HIS A 287 1.81 6.65 -10.16
CA HIS A 287 2.73 5.67 -10.68
C HIS A 287 2.46 5.36 -12.15
N ASN A 288 3.53 5.34 -13.00
CA ASN A 288 3.37 4.99 -14.43
C ASN A 288 3.09 3.49 -14.58
N ARG A 289 1.81 3.14 -14.57
CA ARG A 289 1.35 1.75 -14.47
C ARG A 289 1.36 1.01 -15.81
N TRP A 290 1.11 1.72 -16.89
CA TRP A 290 1.06 1.19 -18.25
C TRP A 290 2.14 1.84 -19.13
N LYS A 291 3.39 1.39 -18.96
CA LYS A 291 4.51 1.79 -19.82
C LYS A 291 4.59 0.90 -21.02
#